data_40488f71fceb2a5c26305bc0f8ce2a48
#
_entry.id   40488f71fceb2a5c26305bc0f8ce2a48
#
_cell.length_a   1.000
_cell.length_b   1.000
_cell.length_c   1.000
_cell.angle_alpha   90.00
_cell.angle_beta   90.00
_cell.angle_gamma   90.00
#
_symmetry.space_group_name_H-M   'P 1'
#
loop_
_entity.id
_entity.type
_entity.pdbx_description
1 polymer ?
#
loop_
_entity_poly.entity_id
_entity_poly.type
_entity_poly.pdbx_seq_one_letter_code
_entity_poly.pdbx_strand_id
1 'polypeptide(L)'
;MRNPILKIAIPSIVSNITVPLLALVDTTIVGHFGADARLTDASAEQPGAAVYLGAIAVGGMLFNMIYWLFSFLRMGTGGMTAQACGARQTDEALRILLRSLTVATSMALLFILFKAPMLGVFFQFMEASVDTEMLARQYIDILVFGAPAVLGLYSFTGWFLGMQNAKYPMYIAIVQNIVNIGVSLWLVMALHWRMAGVAVGTLVAQYAGLLMALLLWRRHYGHLLSRHALKTLWQRGALKRFFTVNRDIFFRTLCLVGVTSCFTAFGTAMGDATLAANTLLMQFFVLFSYIMDGFAYAGEALGGRYVGEGNEGSFRRLTKSLFLWGAALVGLYSLVYVAGGESFLHLLTNDASVVAAARPYLPLACAIPVVSAAAFIFDGLFIGATATRQMLQSMAAATLTFFAVFLLSQQTNVWLWTAFLCYLGMRGLVQALLISGIRKKIFGLQGK
;
A
#
# COMPACT_ATOMS: atom_id res chain seq x y z
N MET A 1 27.92 9.49 11.73
CA MET A 1 27.44 8.17 11.24
C MET A 1 25.99 8.28 10.83
N ARG A 2 25.63 7.97 9.57
CA ARG A 2 24.22 8.03 9.14
C ARG A 2 23.40 6.97 9.88
N ASN A 3 22.33 7.36 10.55
CA ASN A 3 21.44 6.45 11.28
C ASN A 3 20.88 5.37 10.30
N PRO A 4 21.08 4.06 10.55
CA PRO A 4 20.64 3.00 9.64
C PRO A 4 19.13 3.00 9.42
N ILE A 5 18.32 3.43 10.39
CA ILE A 5 16.87 3.58 10.26
C ILE A 5 16.55 4.60 9.18
N LEU A 6 17.12 5.82 9.28
CA LEU A 6 16.84 6.89 8.32
C LEU A 6 17.34 6.57 6.90
N LYS A 7 18.39 5.76 6.78
CA LYS A 7 18.90 5.30 5.48
C LYS A 7 17.87 4.46 4.70
N ILE A 8 16.97 3.79 5.41
CA ILE A 8 15.88 3.00 4.81
C ILE A 8 14.59 3.81 4.82
N ALA A 9 14.25 4.46 5.94
CA ALA A 9 12.98 5.16 6.09
C ALA A 9 12.81 6.31 5.08
N ILE A 10 13.83 7.17 4.90
CA ILE A 10 13.72 8.35 4.01
C ILE A 10 13.45 7.94 2.55
N PRO A 11 14.24 7.04 1.91
CA PRO A 11 13.91 6.60 0.56
C PRO A 11 12.54 5.93 0.45
N SER A 12 12.12 5.19 1.49
CA SER A 12 10.80 4.54 1.50
C SER A 12 9.66 5.55 1.61
N ILE A 13 9.81 6.61 2.42
CA ILE A 13 8.85 7.72 2.49
C ILE A 13 8.72 8.40 1.13
N VAL A 14 9.84 8.71 0.48
CA VAL A 14 9.83 9.31 -0.87
C VAL A 14 9.09 8.40 -1.84
N SER A 15 9.36 7.10 -1.82
CA SER A 15 8.65 6.13 -2.66
C SER A 15 7.14 6.12 -2.40
N ASN A 16 6.71 6.15 -1.11
CA ASN A 16 5.29 6.14 -0.75
C ASN A 16 4.56 7.41 -1.19
N ILE A 17 5.18 8.57 -1.07
CA ILE A 17 4.60 9.87 -1.49
C ILE A 17 4.45 9.95 -3.01
N THR A 18 5.29 9.25 -3.79
CA THR A 18 5.16 9.26 -5.26
C THR A 18 3.94 8.50 -5.76
N VAL A 19 3.36 7.57 -5.01
CA VAL A 19 2.18 6.79 -5.43
C VAL A 19 0.94 7.67 -5.63
N PRO A 20 0.51 8.52 -4.67
CA PRO A 20 -0.63 9.41 -4.89
C PRO A 20 -0.38 10.48 -5.96
N LEU A 21 0.89 10.86 -6.21
CA LEU A 21 1.22 11.79 -7.28
C LEU A 21 0.88 11.22 -8.67
N LEU A 22 1.08 9.91 -8.87
CA LEU A 22 0.72 9.25 -10.12
C LEU A 22 -0.79 9.38 -10.40
N ALA A 23 -1.62 9.01 -9.41
CA ALA A 23 -3.08 9.11 -9.54
C ALA A 23 -3.55 10.55 -9.74
N LEU A 24 -2.91 11.52 -9.06
CA LEU A 24 -3.23 12.94 -9.23
C LEU A 24 -2.92 13.41 -10.64
N VAL A 25 -1.78 13.02 -11.21
CA VAL A 25 -1.39 13.39 -12.58
C VAL A 25 -2.34 12.80 -13.60
N ASP A 26 -2.67 11.51 -13.50
CA ASP A 26 -3.62 10.85 -14.39
C ASP A 26 -4.99 11.55 -14.36
N THR A 27 -5.49 11.86 -13.16
CA THR A 27 -6.74 12.59 -12.97
C THR A 27 -6.68 14.01 -13.55
N THR A 28 -5.56 14.71 -13.35
CA THR A 28 -5.36 16.07 -13.89
C THR A 28 -5.30 16.08 -15.42
N ILE A 29 -4.57 15.13 -16.02
CA ILE A 29 -4.47 15.03 -17.50
C ILE A 29 -5.85 14.79 -18.10
N VAL A 30 -6.62 13.86 -17.51
CA VAL A 30 -7.96 13.54 -18.03
C VAL A 30 -8.95 14.68 -17.77
N GLY A 31 -8.87 15.33 -16.61
CA GLY A 31 -9.74 16.47 -16.29
C GLY A 31 -9.57 17.65 -17.23
N HIS A 32 -8.34 17.94 -17.66
CA HIS A 32 -8.04 19.07 -18.54
C HIS A 32 -8.16 18.73 -20.02
N PHE A 33 -7.75 17.55 -20.44
CA PHE A 33 -7.62 17.17 -21.84
C PHE A 33 -8.59 16.08 -22.30
N GLY A 34 -9.28 15.40 -21.36
CA GLY A 34 -10.22 14.32 -21.69
C GLY A 34 -11.44 14.79 -22.46
N ALA A 35 -11.92 16.02 -22.17
CA ALA A 35 -13.14 16.61 -22.73
C ALA A 35 -12.87 17.79 -23.68
N ASP A 36 -11.62 17.97 -24.19
CA ASP A 36 -11.28 19.13 -25.02
C ASP A 36 -11.99 19.06 -26.38
N ALA A 37 -13.05 19.88 -26.54
CA ALA A 37 -13.89 19.95 -27.72
C ALA A 37 -13.14 20.42 -28.99
N ARG A 38 -11.90 20.93 -28.87
CA ARG A 38 -11.07 21.37 -29.99
C ARG A 38 -10.52 20.24 -30.85
N LEU A 39 -10.69 18.99 -30.39
CA LEU A 39 -10.05 17.81 -30.97
C LEU A 39 -11.02 16.87 -31.69
N THR A 40 -12.28 17.27 -31.96
CA THR A 40 -13.29 16.41 -32.58
C THR A 40 -14.24 17.13 -33.52
N ASP A 41 -14.74 16.36 -34.50
CA ASP A 41 -15.85 16.76 -35.36
C ASP A 41 -17.07 17.15 -34.51
N ALA A 42 -17.63 18.30 -34.80
CA ALA A 42 -18.70 18.98 -34.05
C ALA A 42 -20.07 18.28 -34.07
N SER A 43 -20.13 17.00 -34.42
CA SER A 43 -21.40 16.28 -34.69
C SER A 43 -21.77 15.15 -33.69
N ALA A 44 -20.94 14.83 -32.71
CA ALA A 44 -21.27 13.82 -31.69
C ALA A 44 -21.37 14.44 -30.31
N GLU A 45 -22.46 14.22 -29.59
CA GLU A 45 -22.57 14.47 -28.14
C GLU A 45 -21.48 13.71 -27.40
N GLN A 46 -20.47 14.42 -26.90
CA GLN A 46 -19.35 13.78 -26.21
C GLN A 46 -19.54 13.80 -24.71
N PRO A 47 -19.08 12.73 -24.02
CA PRO A 47 -19.11 12.71 -22.56
C PRO A 47 -18.33 13.89 -22.00
N GLY A 48 -18.93 14.60 -21.02
CA GLY A 48 -18.28 15.71 -20.32
C GLY A 48 -17.08 15.24 -19.48
N ALA A 49 -16.21 16.16 -19.04
CA ALA A 49 -15.07 15.88 -18.19
C ALA A 49 -15.41 15.05 -16.95
N ALA A 50 -16.59 15.23 -16.38
CA ALA A 50 -17.07 14.48 -15.22
C ALA A 50 -17.16 12.96 -15.49
N VAL A 51 -17.57 12.56 -16.70
CA VAL A 51 -17.67 11.13 -17.08
C VAL A 51 -16.29 10.49 -17.18
N TYR A 52 -15.31 11.19 -17.77
CA TYR A 52 -13.93 10.75 -17.84
C TYR A 52 -13.28 10.61 -16.45
N LEU A 53 -13.51 11.60 -15.57
CA LEU A 53 -13.02 11.56 -14.20
C LEU A 53 -13.68 10.42 -13.41
N GLY A 54 -14.99 10.22 -13.58
CA GLY A 54 -15.71 9.09 -13.00
C GLY A 54 -15.15 7.74 -13.44
N ALA A 55 -14.84 7.59 -14.73
CA ALA A 55 -14.31 6.36 -15.29
C ALA A 55 -12.92 6.01 -14.72
N ILE A 56 -12.00 6.99 -14.58
CA ILE A 56 -10.70 6.79 -13.90
C ILE A 56 -10.90 6.44 -12.43
N ALA A 57 -11.81 7.11 -11.75
CA ALA A 57 -12.06 6.83 -10.33
C ALA A 57 -12.56 5.39 -10.13
N VAL A 58 -13.52 4.93 -10.95
CA VAL A 58 -14.05 3.56 -10.92
C VAL A 58 -12.97 2.54 -11.28
N GLY A 59 -12.24 2.75 -12.38
CA GLY A 59 -11.17 1.84 -12.78
C GLY A 59 -10.02 1.80 -11.80
N GLY A 60 -9.61 2.96 -11.27
CA GLY A 60 -8.58 3.08 -10.24
C GLY A 60 -8.97 2.40 -8.92
N MET A 61 -10.23 2.50 -8.50
CA MET A 61 -10.76 1.83 -7.32
C MET A 61 -10.63 0.32 -7.42
N LEU A 62 -11.01 -0.27 -8.55
CA LEU A 62 -10.88 -1.71 -8.81
C LEU A 62 -9.43 -2.17 -8.67
N PHE A 63 -8.50 -1.51 -9.37
CA PHE A 63 -7.08 -1.90 -9.33
C PHE A 63 -6.46 -1.68 -7.95
N ASN A 64 -6.78 -0.58 -7.26
CA ASN A 64 -6.30 -0.35 -5.91
C ASN A 64 -6.73 -1.45 -4.94
N MET A 65 -8.02 -1.83 -4.97
CA MET A 65 -8.55 -2.90 -4.13
C MET A 65 -7.82 -4.22 -4.37
N ILE A 66 -7.63 -4.58 -5.65
CA ILE A 66 -6.99 -5.82 -6.02
C ILE A 66 -5.50 -5.80 -5.67
N TYR A 67 -4.76 -4.78 -6.07
CA TYR A 67 -3.33 -4.70 -5.80
C TYR A 67 -3.03 -4.61 -4.30
N TRP A 68 -3.91 -4.02 -3.50
CA TRP A 68 -3.79 -4.05 -2.04
C TRP A 68 -3.84 -5.48 -1.49
N LEU A 69 -4.74 -6.31 -1.99
CA LEU A 69 -4.81 -7.72 -1.59
C LEU A 69 -3.51 -8.47 -1.94
N PHE A 70 -2.85 -8.12 -3.04
CA PHE A 70 -1.58 -8.72 -3.44
C PHE A 70 -0.34 -8.10 -2.76
N SER A 71 -0.51 -7.12 -1.87
CA SER A 71 0.60 -6.51 -1.11
C SER A 71 1.41 -7.51 -0.29
N PHE A 72 0.86 -8.71 -0.01
CA PHE A 72 1.58 -9.81 0.62
C PHE A 72 2.84 -10.22 -0.16
N LEU A 73 2.85 -10.09 -1.49
CA LEU A 73 4.05 -10.36 -2.31
C LEU A 73 5.22 -9.47 -1.89
N ARG A 74 4.97 -8.18 -1.62
CA ARG A 74 6.01 -7.26 -1.14
C ARG A 74 6.43 -7.59 0.31
N MET A 75 5.46 -7.66 1.21
CA MET A 75 5.70 -7.82 2.65
C MET A 75 6.34 -9.18 2.97
N GLY A 76 5.78 -10.28 2.44
CA GLY A 76 6.29 -11.63 2.67
C GLY A 76 7.69 -11.82 2.09
N THR A 77 7.92 -11.31 0.86
CA THR A 77 9.24 -11.36 0.23
C THR A 77 10.25 -10.54 1.01
N GLY A 78 9.88 -9.33 1.46
CA GLY A 78 10.78 -8.44 2.20
C GLY A 78 11.25 -9.04 3.52
N GLY A 79 10.33 -9.49 4.36
CA GLY A 79 10.66 -10.06 5.67
C GLY A 79 11.51 -11.33 5.57
N MET A 80 11.14 -12.27 4.67
CA MET A 80 11.92 -13.50 4.46
C MET A 80 13.31 -13.20 3.89
N THR A 81 13.43 -12.28 2.92
CA THR A 81 14.70 -11.87 2.33
C THR A 81 15.60 -11.19 3.37
N ALA A 82 15.04 -10.33 4.24
CA ALA A 82 15.80 -9.68 5.29
C ALA A 82 16.43 -10.70 6.27
N GLN A 83 15.68 -11.74 6.62
CA GLN A 83 16.22 -12.84 7.45
C GLN A 83 17.31 -13.63 6.72
N ALA A 84 17.10 -14.00 5.45
CA ALA A 84 18.10 -14.69 4.66
C ALA A 84 19.38 -13.85 4.50
N CYS A 85 19.24 -12.54 4.30
CA CYS A 85 20.35 -11.58 4.24
C CYS A 85 21.11 -11.55 5.58
N GLY A 86 20.43 -11.47 6.71
CA GLY A 86 21.03 -11.50 8.04
C GLY A 86 21.76 -12.81 8.33
N ALA A 87 21.17 -13.94 7.93
CA ALA A 87 21.78 -15.26 8.04
C ALA A 87 22.88 -15.52 7.01
N ARG A 88 23.21 -14.57 6.13
CA ARG A 88 24.18 -14.69 5.02
C ARG A 88 23.85 -15.83 4.03
N GLN A 89 22.56 -16.16 3.89
CA GLN A 89 22.06 -17.20 3.00
C GLN A 89 21.66 -16.60 1.65
N THR A 90 22.63 -16.24 0.82
CA THR A 90 22.41 -15.55 -0.45
C THR A 90 21.57 -16.37 -1.44
N ASP A 91 21.77 -17.70 -1.49
CA ASP A 91 20.98 -18.60 -2.32
C ASP A 91 19.51 -18.63 -1.91
N GLU A 92 19.21 -18.57 -0.59
CA GLU A 92 17.83 -18.51 -0.11
C GLU A 92 17.19 -17.16 -0.42
N ALA A 93 17.92 -16.06 -0.29
CA ALA A 93 17.44 -14.74 -0.70
C ALA A 93 17.05 -14.73 -2.19
N LEU A 94 17.84 -15.35 -3.06
CA LEU A 94 17.50 -15.50 -4.48
C LEU A 94 16.27 -16.39 -4.68
N ARG A 95 16.19 -17.54 -4.00
CA ARG A 95 15.03 -18.44 -4.10
C ARG A 95 13.71 -17.77 -3.68
N ILE A 96 13.75 -16.92 -2.65
CA ILE A 96 12.59 -16.13 -2.21
C ILE A 96 12.12 -15.21 -3.33
N LEU A 97 13.02 -14.48 -4.00
CA LEU A 97 12.66 -13.64 -5.15
C LEU A 97 12.02 -14.46 -6.28
N LEU A 98 12.66 -15.56 -6.67
CA LEU A 98 12.18 -16.39 -7.78
C LEU A 98 10.81 -17.02 -7.48
N ARG A 99 10.57 -17.50 -6.25
CA ARG A 99 9.25 -17.99 -5.81
C ARG A 99 8.21 -16.88 -5.86
N SER A 100 8.55 -15.70 -5.36
CA SER A 100 7.67 -14.54 -5.38
C SER A 100 7.32 -14.12 -6.80
N LEU A 101 8.29 -14.04 -7.71
CA LEU A 101 8.07 -13.72 -9.13
C LEU A 101 7.22 -14.79 -9.84
N THR A 102 7.42 -16.08 -9.53
CA THR A 102 6.57 -17.14 -10.10
C THR A 102 5.13 -17.00 -9.64
N VAL A 103 4.90 -16.75 -8.35
CA VAL A 103 3.54 -16.51 -7.84
C VAL A 103 2.95 -15.23 -8.44
N ALA A 104 3.71 -14.15 -8.50
CA ALA A 104 3.30 -12.89 -9.11
C ALA A 104 2.85 -13.07 -10.57
N THR A 105 3.66 -13.76 -11.37
CA THR A 105 3.35 -14.04 -12.79
C THR A 105 2.12 -14.94 -12.92
N SER A 106 2.02 -15.99 -12.12
CA SER A 106 0.86 -16.90 -12.14
C SER A 106 -0.44 -16.16 -11.79
N MET A 107 -0.40 -15.31 -10.74
CA MET A 107 -1.57 -14.51 -10.34
C MET A 107 -1.93 -13.46 -11.41
N ALA A 108 -0.95 -12.81 -12.01
CA ALA A 108 -1.18 -11.86 -13.09
C ALA A 108 -1.82 -12.52 -14.32
N LEU A 109 -1.36 -13.71 -14.70
CA LEU A 109 -1.95 -14.47 -15.80
C LEU A 109 -3.39 -14.88 -15.49
N LEU A 110 -3.67 -15.35 -14.27
CA LEU A 110 -5.04 -15.66 -13.83
C LEU A 110 -5.91 -14.39 -13.89
N PHE A 111 -5.37 -13.24 -13.49
CA PHE A 111 -6.08 -11.96 -13.53
C PHE A 111 -6.47 -11.56 -14.96
N ILE A 112 -5.54 -11.71 -15.91
CA ILE A 112 -5.80 -11.44 -17.32
C ILE A 112 -6.83 -12.44 -17.89
N LEU A 113 -6.70 -13.72 -17.53
CA LEU A 113 -7.60 -14.77 -18.02
C LEU A 113 -9.04 -14.61 -17.50
N PHE A 114 -9.19 -14.26 -16.23
CA PHE A 114 -10.50 -14.11 -15.57
C PHE A 114 -11.01 -12.67 -15.55
N LYS A 115 -10.44 -11.75 -16.36
CA LYS A 115 -10.86 -10.35 -16.37
C LYS A 115 -12.36 -10.18 -16.69
N ALA A 116 -12.89 -10.92 -17.66
CA ALA A 116 -14.27 -10.75 -18.10
C ALA A 116 -15.31 -11.10 -17.01
N PRO A 117 -15.27 -12.29 -16.36
CA PRO A 117 -16.18 -12.57 -15.25
C PRO A 117 -15.97 -11.64 -14.06
N MET A 118 -14.73 -11.22 -13.77
CA MET A 118 -14.44 -10.29 -12.70
C MET A 118 -15.06 -8.92 -12.94
N LEU A 119 -14.94 -8.38 -14.15
CA LEU A 119 -15.59 -7.12 -14.52
C LEU A 119 -17.11 -7.24 -14.48
N GLY A 120 -17.67 -8.35 -14.94
CA GLY A 120 -19.10 -8.61 -14.84
C GLY A 120 -19.62 -8.52 -13.41
N VAL A 121 -18.93 -9.17 -12.46
CA VAL A 121 -19.29 -9.11 -11.04
C VAL A 121 -19.07 -7.69 -10.48
N PHE A 122 -17.94 -7.04 -10.78
CA PHE A 122 -17.64 -5.71 -10.27
C PHE A 122 -18.70 -4.67 -10.65
N PHE A 123 -19.08 -4.61 -11.93
CA PHE A 123 -20.07 -3.65 -12.41
C PHE A 123 -21.51 -3.96 -11.99
N GLN A 124 -21.83 -5.17 -11.53
CA GLN A 124 -23.12 -5.46 -10.88
C GLN A 124 -23.30 -4.75 -9.54
N PHE A 125 -22.21 -4.42 -8.86
CA PHE A 125 -22.21 -3.72 -7.57
C PHE A 125 -21.93 -2.21 -7.69
N MET A 126 -21.64 -1.72 -8.91
CA MET A 126 -21.31 -0.32 -9.15
C MET A 126 -22.47 0.35 -9.90
N GLU A 127 -23.11 1.31 -9.26
CA GLU A 127 -24.09 2.18 -9.89
C GLU A 127 -23.39 3.31 -10.66
N ALA A 128 -22.95 3.05 -11.87
CA ALA A 128 -22.32 4.02 -12.77
C ALA A 128 -23.23 4.31 -13.97
N SER A 129 -23.14 5.52 -14.54
CA SER A 129 -23.80 5.82 -15.81
C SER A 129 -23.21 4.95 -16.93
N VAL A 130 -23.99 4.67 -17.97
CA VAL A 130 -23.57 3.81 -19.11
C VAL A 130 -22.28 4.32 -19.74
N ASP A 131 -22.13 5.63 -19.91
CA ASP A 131 -20.94 6.25 -20.48
C ASP A 131 -19.70 6.09 -19.57
N THR A 132 -19.90 6.28 -18.24
CA THR A 132 -18.84 6.07 -17.26
C THR A 132 -18.39 4.61 -17.21
N GLU A 133 -19.33 3.67 -17.27
CA GLU A 133 -19.01 2.23 -17.32
C GLU A 133 -18.23 1.87 -18.57
N MET A 134 -18.65 2.36 -19.74
CA MET A 134 -17.99 2.10 -21.01
C MET A 134 -16.53 2.57 -21.00
N LEU A 135 -16.28 3.81 -20.56
CA LEU A 135 -14.93 4.36 -20.45
C LEU A 135 -14.10 3.67 -19.36
N ALA A 136 -14.72 3.30 -18.24
CA ALA A 136 -14.03 2.55 -17.18
C ALA A 136 -13.62 1.15 -17.66
N ARG A 137 -14.48 0.48 -18.45
CA ARG A 137 -14.14 -0.82 -19.09
C ARG A 137 -12.95 -0.66 -20.03
N GLN A 138 -12.94 0.36 -20.88
CA GLN A 138 -11.83 0.64 -21.79
C GLN A 138 -10.51 0.85 -21.01
N TYR A 139 -10.55 1.63 -19.93
CA TYR A 139 -9.40 1.87 -19.06
C TYR A 139 -8.89 0.59 -18.41
N ILE A 140 -9.79 -0.23 -17.87
CA ILE A 140 -9.47 -1.49 -17.21
C ILE A 140 -8.94 -2.52 -18.20
N ASP A 141 -9.53 -2.59 -19.40
CA ASP A 141 -9.10 -3.52 -20.47
C ASP A 141 -7.64 -3.32 -20.90
N ILE A 142 -7.15 -2.08 -20.82
CA ILE A 142 -5.75 -1.77 -21.10
C ILE A 142 -4.89 -2.07 -19.86
N LEU A 143 -5.27 -1.57 -18.69
CA LEU A 143 -4.45 -1.66 -17.48
C LEU A 143 -4.31 -3.06 -16.91
N VAL A 144 -5.24 -3.98 -17.20
CA VAL A 144 -5.14 -5.38 -16.75
C VAL A 144 -3.84 -6.03 -17.23
N PHE A 145 -3.34 -5.66 -18.40
CA PHE A 145 -2.06 -6.13 -18.92
C PHE A 145 -0.85 -5.60 -18.13
N GLY A 146 -1.04 -4.63 -17.27
CA GLY A 146 -0.03 -4.14 -16.33
C GLY A 146 0.14 -5.04 -15.10
N ALA A 147 -0.79 -5.97 -14.83
CA ALA A 147 -0.73 -6.83 -13.65
C ALA A 147 0.61 -7.59 -13.50
N PRO A 148 1.22 -8.18 -14.55
CA PRO A 148 2.54 -8.81 -14.43
C PRO A 148 3.62 -7.84 -13.97
N ALA A 149 3.58 -6.59 -14.44
CA ALA A 149 4.54 -5.57 -14.07
C ALA A 149 4.36 -5.13 -12.61
N VAL A 150 3.13 -4.85 -12.19
CA VAL A 150 2.83 -4.39 -10.82
C VAL A 150 3.15 -5.47 -9.79
N LEU A 151 2.69 -6.72 -10.00
CA LEU A 151 2.94 -7.81 -9.07
C LEU A 151 4.42 -8.22 -9.05
N GLY A 152 5.09 -8.17 -10.21
CA GLY A 152 6.55 -8.34 -10.30
C GLY A 152 7.30 -7.26 -9.52
N LEU A 153 6.88 -6.00 -9.63
CA LEU A 153 7.44 -4.88 -8.88
C LEU A 153 7.25 -5.03 -7.37
N TYR A 154 6.12 -5.58 -6.90
CA TYR A 154 5.94 -5.89 -5.48
C TYR A 154 6.99 -6.88 -5.00
N SER A 155 7.26 -7.93 -5.79
CA SER A 155 8.29 -8.92 -5.48
C SER A 155 9.69 -8.29 -5.41
N PHE A 156 10.06 -7.48 -6.41
CA PHE A 156 11.37 -6.79 -6.44
C PHE A 156 11.50 -5.75 -5.32
N THR A 157 10.46 -4.95 -5.08
CA THR A 157 10.47 -3.92 -4.02
C THR A 157 10.67 -4.54 -2.65
N GLY A 158 9.91 -5.61 -2.32
CA GLY A 158 10.10 -6.35 -1.09
C GLY A 158 11.50 -6.93 -0.98
N TRP A 159 11.99 -7.55 -2.06
CA TRP A 159 13.31 -8.14 -2.09
C TRP A 159 14.45 -7.12 -1.92
N PHE A 160 14.42 -5.99 -2.62
CA PHE A 160 15.41 -4.93 -2.45
C PHE A 160 15.42 -4.37 -1.03
N LEU A 161 14.23 -4.19 -0.45
CA LEU A 161 14.10 -3.75 0.93
C LEU A 161 14.71 -4.77 1.89
N GLY A 162 14.43 -6.06 1.71
CA GLY A 162 15.01 -7.15 2.47
C GLY A 162 16.54 -7.22 2.33
N MET A 163 17.08 -6.89 1.15
CA MET A 163 18.52 -6.75 0.89
C MET A 163 19.10 -5.42 1.43
N GLN A 164 18.37 -4.72 2.28
CA GLN A 164 18.77 -3.45 2.92
C GLN A 164 18.94 -2.27 1.94
N ASN A 165 18.33 -2.33 0.77
CA ASN A 165 18.45 -1.32 -0.27
C ASN A 165 17.12 -0.66 -0.62
N ALA A 166 16.69 0.31 0.18
CA ALA A 166 15.47 1.08 -0.06
C ALA A 166 15.61 2.14 -1.20
N LYS A 167 16.83 2.42 -1.67
CA LYS A 167 17.04 3.39 -2.75
C LYS A 167 16.53 2.90 -4.09
N TYR A 168 16.63 1.59 -4.38
CA TYR A 168 16.18 1.05 -5.65
C TYR A 168 14.66 1.15 -5.82
N PRO A 169 13.82 0.74 -4.86
CA PRO A 169 12.39 1.03 -4.90
C PRO A 169 12.07 2.51 -5.14
N MET A 170 12.79 3.43 -4.46
CA MET A 170 12.63 4.86 -4.65
C MET A 170 12.94 5.32 -6.09
N TYR A 171 14.08 4.88 -6.65
CA TYR A 171 14.44 5.23 -8.03
C TYR A 171 13.43 4.68 -9.05
N ILE A 172 12.97 3.43 -8.83
CA ILE A 172 11.96 2.81 -9.68
C ILE A 172 10.66 3.64 -9.64
N ALA A 173 10.19 4.02 -8.45
CA ALA A 173 8.98 4.82 -8.30
C ALA A 173 9.09 6.19 -8.96
N ILE A 174 10.23 6.87 -8.84
CA ILE A 174 10.48 8.16 -9.50
C ILE A 174 10.47 8.00 -11.02
N VAL A 175 11.16 6.99 -11.56
CA VAL A 175 11.19 6.73 -13.02
C VAL A 175 9.80 6.39 -13.53
N GLN A 176 9.02 5.57 -12.81
CA GLN A 176 7.64 5.27 -13.18
C GLN A 176 6.79 6.55 -13.28
N ASN A 177 6.89 7.47 -12.33
CA ASN A 177 6.16 8.75 -12.38
C ASN A 177 6.59 9.60 -13.58
N ILE A 178 7.90 9.75 -13.82
CA ILE A 178 8.41 10.53 -14.95
C ILE A 178 7.94 9.94 -16.28
N VAL A 179 8.03 8.62 -16.45
CA VAL A 179 7.57 7.92 -17.66
C VAL A 179 6.07 8.05 -17.84
N ASN A 180 5.29 7.86 -16.76
CA ASN A 180 3.83 8.02 -16.81
C ASN A 180 3.45 9.42 -17.28
N ILE A 181 3.97 10.46 -16.62
CA ILE A 181 3.68 11.87 -16.99
C ILE A 181 4.06 12.13 -18.45
N GLY A 182 5.27 11.77 -18.84
CA GLY A 182 5.76 12.05 -20.20
C GLY A 182 4.98 11.32 -21.28
N VAL A 183 4.73 10.02 -21.08
CA VAL A 183 4.02 9.19 -22.08
C VAL A 183 2.53 9.52 -22.11
N SER A 184 1.88 9.69 -20.95
CA SER A 184 0.46 10.05 -20.89
C SER A 184 0.19 11.40 -21.56
N LEU A 185 1.00 12.43 -21.25
CA LEU A 185 0.88 13.74 -21.89
C LEU A 185 1.12 13.65 -23.40
N TRP A 186 2.14 12.93 -23.84
CA TRP A 186 2.43 12.76 -25.27
C TRP A 186 1.29 12.07 -26.01
N LEU A 187 0.76 10.96 -25.47
CA LEU A 187 -0.34 10.20 -26.08
C LEU A 187 -1.65 11.01 -26.11
N VAL A 188 -1.93 11.78 -25.06
CA VAL A 188 -3.16 12.56 -24.98
C VAL A 188 -3.07 13.83 -25.83
N MET A 189 -1.95 14.57 -25.79
CA MET A 189 -1.82 15.85 -26.49
C MET A 189 -1.43 15.70 -27.96
N ALA A 190 -0.53 14.75 -28.30
CA ALA A 190 -0.03 14.60 -29.67
C ALA A 190 -0.85 13.61 -30.50
N LEU A 191 -1.31 12.49 -29.89
CA LEU A 191 -2.07 11.45 -30.59
C LEU A 191 -3.57 11.49 -30.29
N HIS A 192 -4.02 12.37 -29.39
CA HIS A 192 -5.44 12.53 -29.01
C HIS A 192 -6.13 11.25 -28.49
N TRP A 193 -5.35 10.37 -27.83
CA TRP A 193 -5.85 9.07 -27.35
C TRP A 193 -6.66 9.18 -26.03
N ARG A 194 -6.92 10.35 -25.55
CA ARG A 194 -7.80 10.60 -24.36
C ARG A 194 -7.63 9.57 -23.24
N MET A 195 -8.71 8.89 -22.83
CA MET A 195 -8.71 7.85 -21.79
C MET A 195 -7.71 6.72 -22.09
N ALA A 196 -7.69 6.22 -23.33
CA ALA A 196 -6.76 5.18 -23.73
C ALA A 196 -5.29 5.65 -23.62
N GLY A 197 -5.01 6.93 -23.91
CA GLY A 197 -3.67 7.50 -23.77
C GLY A 197 -3.15 7.48 -22.34
N VAL A 198 -3.99 7.84 -21.37
CA VAL A 198 -3.63 7.77 -19.94
C VAL A 198 -3.43 6.32 -19.51
N ALA A 199 -4.35 5.41 -19.89
CA ALA A 199 -4.22 3.99 -19.56
C ALA A 199 -2.94 3.37 -20.12
N VAL A 200 -2.61 3.65 -21.38
CA VAL A 200 -1.37 3.17 -22.03
C VAL A 200 -0.14 3.82 -21.40
N GLY A 201 -0.18 5.12 -21.07
CA GLY A 201 0.90 5.80 -20.38
C GLY A 201 1.23 5.15 -19.04
N THR A 202 0.20 4.84 -18.26
CA THR A 202 0.34 4.10 -16.97
C THR A 202 0.88 2.69 -17.19
N LEU A 203 0.39 1.97 -18.21
CA LEU A 203 0.88 0.65 -18.58
C LEU A 203 2.37 0.67 -18.93
N VAL A 204 2.79 1.61 -19.78
CA VAL A 204 4.20 1.79 -20.19
C VAL A 204 5.07 2.13 -18.97
N ALA A 205 4.60 2.98 -18.06
CA ALA A 205 5.31 3.32 -16.83
C ALA A 205 5.50 2.10 -15.90
N GLN A 206 4.50 1.24 -15.78
CA GLN A 206 4.59 0.00 -15.00
C GLN A 206 5.66 -0.94 -15.55
N TYR A 207 5.70 -1.14 -16.86
CA TYR A 207 6.73 -1.96 -17.51
C TYR A 207 8.12 -1.31 -17.50
N ALA A 208 8.21 0.00 -17.64
CA ALA A 208 9.48 0.74 -17.47
C ALA A 208 10.05 0.54 -16.05
N GLY A 209 9.19 0.58 -15.03
CA GLY A 209 9.57 0.28 -13.66
C GLY A 209 10.06 -1.17 -13.48
N LEU A 210 9.34 -2.14 -14.04
CA LEU A 210 9.76 -3.55 -14.00
C LEU A 210 11.08 -3.78 -14.72
N LEU A 211 11.27 -3.17 -15.90
CA LEU A 211 12.52 -3.25 -16.64
C LEU A 211 13.67 -2.66 -15.83
N MET A 212 13.47 -1.49 -15.22
CA MET A 212 14.46 -0.89 -14.33
C MET A 212 14.80 -1.78 -13.14
N ALA A 213 13.80 -2.41 -12.51
CA ALA A 213 14.02 -3.35 -11.41
C ALA A 213 14.87 -4.54 -11.84
N LEU A 214 14.59 -5.13 -13.01
CA LEU A 214 15.37 -6.21 -13.60
C LEU A 214 16.81 -5.80 -13.92
N LEU A 215 17.00 -4.61 -14.51
CA LEU A 215 18.33 -4.08 -14.84
C LEU A 215 19.15 -3.81 -13.58
N LEU A 216 18.58 -3.19 -12.56
CA LEU A 216 19.23 -2.94 -11.27
C LEU A 216 19.58 -4.26 -10.57
N TRP A 217 18.66 -5.22 -10.60
CA TRP A 217 18.91 -6.55 -10.05
C TRP A 217 20.04 -7.26 -10.80
N ARG A 218 19.97 -7.32 -12.11
CA ARG A 218 21.00 -7.97 -12.94
C ARG A 218 22.40 -7.36 -12.72
N ARG A 219 22.47 -6.03 -12.67
CA ARG A 219 23.74 -5.29 -12.53
C ARG A 219 24.40 -5.51 -11.17
N HIS A 220 23.61 -5.49 -10.08
CA HIS A 220 24.16 -5.47 -8.73
C HIS A 220 24.08 -6.82 -8.02
N TYR A 221 23.15 -7.68 -8.42
CA TYR A 221 22.84 -8.94 -7.77
C TYR A 221 22.85 -10.14 -8.73
N GLY A 222 23.13 -9.93 -10.01
CA GLY A 222 23.16 -11.00 -11.01
C GLY A 222 24.18 -12.10 -10.70
N HIS A 223 25.24 -11.75 -9.95
CA HIS A 223 26.24 -12.72 -9.46
C HIS A 223 25.67 -13.75 -8.47
N LEU A 224 24.50 -13.48 -7.86
CA LEU A 224 23.81 -14.43 -6.97
C LEU A 224 23.14 -15.58 -7.75
N LEU A 225 23.00 -15.46 -9.08
CA LEU A 225 22.35 -16.48 -9.89
C LEU A 225 23.23 -17.75 -9.94
N SER A 226 22.89 -18.72 -9.10
CA SER A 226 23.58 -19.99 -9.00
C SER A 226 22.71 -21.14 -9.54
N ARG A 227 23.35 -22.13 -10.19
CA ARG A 227 22.66 -23.37 -10.63
C ARG A 227 22.10 -24.14 -9.44
N HIS A 228 22.75 -24.04 -8.27
CA HIS A 228 22.30 -24.70 -7.04
C HIS A 228 20.99 -24.09 -6.53
N ALA A 229 20.86 -22.76 -6.53
CA ALA A 229 19.65 -22.07 -6.12
C ALA A 229 18.45 -22.48 -6.99
N LEU A 230 18.64 -22.64 -8.30
CA LEU A 230 17.59 -23.06 -9.22
C LEU A 230 17.13 -24.51 -8.99
N LYS A 231 18.05 -25.44 -8.77
CA LYS A 231 17.72 -26.86 -8.52
C LYS A 231 16.91 -27.08 -7.23
N THR A 232 17.12 -26.24 -6.22
CA THR A 232 16.47 -26.36 -4.90
C THR A 232 15.33 -25.38 -4.71
N LEU A 233 14.87 -24.73 -5.78
CA LEU A 233 13.81 -23.71 -5.74
C LEU A 233 12.50 -24.22 -5.11
N TRP A 234 12.09 -25.43 -5.48
CA TRP A 234 10.81 -26.04 -5.13
C TRP A 234 10.84 -26.98 -3.92
N GLN A 235 11.75 -26.77 -2.97
CA GLN A 235 11.77 -27.56 -1.75
C GLN A 235 10.47 -27.39 -0.94
N ARG A 236 9.81 -28.51 -0.61
CA ARG A 236 8.48 -28.54 0.03
C ARG A 236 8.41 -27.72 1.33
N GLY A 237 9.43 -27.81 2.19
CA GLY A 237 9.48 -27.07 3.46
C GLY A 237 9.52 -25.54 3.26
N ALA A 238 10.34 -25.08 2.32
CA ALA A 238 10.49 -23.67 1.99
C ALA A 238 9.21 -23.10 1.31
N LEU A 239 8.60 -23.87 0.43
CA LEU A 239 7.29 -23.52 -0.18
C LEU A 239 6.20 -23.41 0.88
N LYS A 240 6.09 -24.40 1.78
CA LYS A 240 5.12 -24.34 2.88
C LYS A 240 5.28 -23.06 3.71
N ARG A 241 6.53 -22.73 4.07
CA ARG A 241 6.84 -21.49 4.79
C ARG A 241 6.43 -20.26 3.99
N PHE A 242 6.81 -20.19 2.71
CA PHE A 242 6.47 -19.07 1.82
C PHE A 242 4.96 -18.86 1.73
N PHE A 243 4.19 -19.90 1.45
CA PHE A 243 2.73 -19.80 1.35
C PHE A 243 2.06 -19.49 2.69
N THR A 244 2.56 -20.03 3.81
CA THR A 244 2.01 -19.73 5.14
C THR A 244 2.19 -18.25 5.49
N VAL A 245 3.37 -17.69 5.29
CA VAL A 245 3.64 -16.27 5.53
C VAL A 245 2.74 -15.38 4.67
N ASN A 246 2.67 -15.67 3.37
CA ASN A 246 1.88 -14.87 2.44
C ASN A 246 0.36 -14.98 2.69
N ARG A 247 -0.14 -16.18 3.04
CA ARG A 247 -1.54 -16.41 3.42
C ARG A 247 -1.93 -15.56 4.63
N ASP A 248 -1.12 -15.57 5.68
CA ASP A 248 -1.42 -14.83 6.90
C ASP A 248 -1.46 -13.30 6.62
N ILE A 249 -0.55 -12.80 5.77
CA ILE A 249 -0.55 -11.40 5.35
C ILE A 249 -1.77 -11.09 4.48
N PHE A 250 -2.17 -11.99 3.58
CA PHE A 250 -3.36 -11.84 2.75
C PHE A 250 -4.62 -11.68 3.61
N PHE A 251 -4.86 -12.57 4.57
CA PHE A 251 -6.02 -12.45 5.45
C PHE A 251 -5.97 -11.22 6.35
N ARG A 252 -4.77 -10.83 6.81
CA ARG A 252 -4.60 -9.56 7.51
C ARG A 252 -5.00 -8.36 6.63
N THR A 253 -4.60 -8.36 5.37
CA THR A 253 -4.95 -7.28 4.43
C THR A 253 -6.44 -7.28 4.11
N LEU A 254 -7.05 -8.45 4.00
CA LEU A 254 -8.49 -8.58 3.83
C LEU A 254 -9.28 -7.95 5.01
N CYS A 255 -8.84 -8.17 6.24
CA CYS A 255 -9.41 -7.49 7.41
C CYS A 255 -9.26 -5.97 7.33
N LEU A 256 -8.08 -5.47 6.91
CA LEU A 256 -7.82 -4.04 6.76
C LEU A 256 -8.75 -3.42 5.71
N VAL A 257 -8.82 -4.03 4.52
CA VAL A 257 -9.70 -3.58 3.43
C VAL A 257 -11.17 -3.64 3.88
N GLY A 258 -11.56 -4.71 4.57
CA GLY A 258 -12.91 -4.86 5.11
C GLY A 258 -13.30 -3.72 6.07
N VAL A 259 -12.43 -3.38 7.03
CA VAL A 259 -12.70 -2.27 7.98
C VAL A 259 -12.79 -0.94 7.26
N THR A 260 -11.87 -0.63 6.34
CA THR A 260 -11.88 0.65 5.61
C THR A 260 -13.09 0.76 4.67
N SER A 261 -13.47 -0.34 4.00
CA SER A 261 -14.67 -0.37 3.16
C SER A 261 -15.96 -0.21 3.99
N CYS A 262 -16.06 -0.90 5.14
CA CYS A 262 -17.20 -0.75 6.04
C CYS A 262 -17.26 0.65 6.65
N PHE A 263 -16.12 1.26 7.00
CA PHE A 263 -16.07 2.65 7.46
C PHE A 263 -16.69 3.61 6.43
N THR A 264 -16.31 3.46 5.16
CA THR A 264 -16.87 4.26 4.07
C THR A 264 -18.37 3.98 3.87
N ALA A 265 -18.77 2.70 3.83
CA ALA A 265 -20.15 2.30 3.65
C ALA A 265 -21.10 2.82 4.77
N PHE A 266 -20.65 2.73 6.02
CA PHE A 266 -21.38 3.28 7.16
C PHE A 266 -21.47 4.83 7.09
N GLY A 267 -20.37 5.49 6.67
CA GLY A 267 -20.37 6.93 6.42
C GLY A 267 -21.36 7.34 5.32
N THR A 268 -21.43 6.57 4.23
CA THR A 268 -22.40 6.78 3.14
C THR A 268 -23.84 6.65 3.63
N ALA A 269 -24.15 5.64 4.45
CA ALA A 269 -25.48 5.45 5.02
C ALA A 269 -25.93 6.59 5.94
N MET A 270 -25.00 7.42 6.45
CA MET A 270 -25.27 8.60 7.27
C MET A 270 -25.50 9.88 6.45
N GLY A 271 -25.40 9.80 5.11
CA GLY A 271 -25.64 10.90 4.17
C GLY A 271 -24.37 11.49 3.56
N ASP A 272 -24.55 12.19 2.44
CA ASP A 272 -23.46 12.68 1.58
C ASP A 272 -22.53 13.67 2.28
N ALA A 273 -23.07 14.56 3.13
CA ALA A 273 -22.27 15.51 3.90
C ALA A 273 -21.32 14.80 4.89
N THR A 274 -21.81 13.72 5.53
CA THR A 274 -21.01 12.89 6.44
C THR A 274 -19.92 12.13 5.69
N LEU A 275 -20.26 11.56 4.53
CA LEU A 275 -19.30 10.87 3.68
C LEU A 275 -18.20 11.83 3.20
N ALA A 276 -18.55 13.01 2.74
CA ALA A 276 -17.59 14.03 2.31
C ALA A 276 -16.68 14.46 3.46
N ALA A 277 -17.23 14.74 4.64
CA ALA A 277 -16.47 15.08 5.84
C ALA A 277 -15.50 13.94 6.25
N ASN A 278 -15.96 12.70 6.26
CA ASN A 278 -15.13 11.53 6.59
C ASN A 278 -14.00 11.32 5.58
N THR A 279 -14.28 11.55 4.30
CA THR A 279 -13.27 11.45 3.23
C THR A 279 -12.15 12.47 3.42
N LEU A 280 -12.49 13.73 3.78
CA LEU A 280 -11.51 14.76 4.10
C LEU A 280 -10.68 14.39 5.33
N LEU A 281 -11.34 13.99 6.41
CA LEU A 281 -10.66 13.64 7.66
C LEU A 281 -9.78 12.40 7.52
N MET A 282 -10.13 11.44 6.65
CA MET A 282 -9.30 10.29 6.35
C MET A 282 -7.94 10.67 5.71
N GLN A 283 -7.81 11.85 5.11
CA GLN A 283 -6.52 12.33 4.58
C GLN A 283 -5.49 12.51 5.69
N PHE A 284 -5.91 12.85 6.92
CA PHE A 284 -5.01 12.91 8.08
C PHE A 284 -4.38 11.54 8.38
N PHE A 285 -5.18 10.47 8.29
CA PHE A 285 -4.68 9.10 8.42
C PHE A 285 -3.73 8.71 7.29
N VAL A 286 -4.10 9.00 6.05
CA VAL A 286 -3.32 8.65 4.85
C VAL A 286 -1.95 9.32 4.87
N LEU A 287 -1.89 10.64 5.15
CA LEU A 287 -0.63 11.38 5.23
C LEU A 287 0.29 10.87 6.34
N PHE A 288 -0.27 10.60 7.51
CA PHE A 288 0.49 10.04 8.61
C PHE A 288 1.00 8.63 8.27
N SER A 289 0.17 7.80 7.64
CA SER A 289 0.54 6.43 7.26
C SER A 289 1.70 6.38 6.29
N TYR A 290 1.77 7.23 5.28
CA TYR A 290 2.88 7.25 4.31
C TYR A 290 4.25 7.47 4.95
N ILE A 291 4.30 8.29 5.99
CA ILE A 291 5.55 8.53 6.72
C ILE A 291 5.86 7.38 7.67
N MET A 292 4.85 6.91 8.43
CA MET A 292 5.04 5.80 9.36
C MET A 292 5.38 4.49 8.67
N ASP A 293 4.84 4.24 7.46
CA ASP A 293 5.21 3.09 6.64
C ASP A 293 6.70 3.10 6.26
N GLY A 294 7.31 4.26 6.06
CA GLY A 294 8.75 4.34 5.84
C GLY A 294 9.56 3.83 7.05
N PHE A 295 9.11 4.13 8.27
CA PHE A 295 9.73 3.60 9.50
C PHE A 295 9.38 2.13 9.72
N ALA A 296 8.18 1.69 9.35
CA ALA A 296 7.79 0.28 9.33
C ALA A 296 8.70 -0.53 8.40
N TYR A 297 9.02 -0.01 7.20
CA TYR A 297 9.96 -0.66 6.26
C TYR A 297 11.39 -0.73 6.83
N ALA A 298 11.83 0.27 7.59
CA ALA A 298 13.09 0.18 8.31
C ALA A 298 13.04 -0.90 9.41
N GLY A 299 11.90 -1.03 10.11
CA GLY A 299 11.64 -2.10 11.06
C GLY A 299 11.64 -3.49 10.42
N GLU A 300 11.02 -3.64 9.25
CA GLU A 300 10.98 -4.85 8.44
C GLU A 300 12.38 -5.29 8.01
N ALA A 301 13.11 -4.40 7.36
CA ALA A 301 14.42 -4.70 6.80
C ALA A 301 15.49 -4.96 7.88
N LEU A 302 15.65 -4.05 8.83
CA LEU A 302 16.65 -4.18 9.90
C LEU A 302 16.24 -5.23 10.93
N GLY A 303 14.96 -5.28 11.30
CA GLY A 303 14.43 -6.28 12.22
C GLY A 303 14.62 -7.69 11.68
N GLY A 304 14.25 -7.93 10.42
CA GLY A 304 14.46 -9.22 9.75
C GLY A 304 15.93 -9.60 9.68
N ARG A 305 16.81 -8.66 9.36
CA ARG A 305 18.24 -8.86 9.37
C ARG A 305 18.76 -9.31 10.73
N TYR A 306 18.40 -8.61 11.82
CA TYR A 306 18.85 -8.96 13.17
C TYR A 306 18.29 -10.30 13.66
N VAL A 307 17.08 -10.65 13.21
CA VAL A 307 16.52 -12.00 13.43
C VAL A 307 17.36 -13.04 12.71
N GLY A 308 17.71 -12.83 11.44
CA GLY A 308 18.58 -13.72 10.67
C GLY A 308 19.99 -13.86 11.26
N GLU A 309 20.55 -12.79 11.82
CA GLU A 309 21.83 -12.77 12.53
C GLU A 309 21.76 -13.44 13.93
N GLY A 310 20.55 -13.74 14.44
CA GLY A 310 20.38 -14.22 15.83
C GLY A 310 20.70 -13.16 16.89
N ASN A 311 20.71 -11.87 16.54
CA ASN A 311 21.16 -10.78 17.40
C ASN A 311 19.99 -10.08 18.12
N GLU A 312 19.56 -10.65 19.26
CA GLU A 312 18.49 -10.08 20.09
C GLU A 312 18.81 -8.66 20.56
N GLY A 313 20.05 -8.41 20.97
CA GLY A 313 20.45 -7.09 21.50
C GLY A 313 20.26 -5.98 20.48
N SER A 314 20.62 -6.22 19.22
CA SER A 314 20.41 -5.27 18.12
C SER A 314 18.94 -5.12 17.76
N PHE A 315 18.17 -6.21 17.75
CA PHE A 315 16.73 -6.17 17.54
C PHE A 315 16.03 -5.31 18.61
N ARG A 316 16.40 -5.48 19.88
CA ARG A 316 15.85 -4.69 21.00
C ARG A 316 16.20 -3.21 20.91
N ARG A 317 17.46 -2.88 20.55
CA ARG A 317 17.88 -1.49 20.32
C ARG A 317 17.14 -0.87 19.13
N LEU A 318 16.96 -1.60 18.04
CA LEU A 318 16.18 -1.16 16.89
C LEU A 318 14.75 -0.83 17.30
N THR A 319 14.08 -1.73 18.01
CA THR A 319 12.70 -1.54 18.49
C THR A 319 12.60 -0.25 19.29
N LYS A 320 13.49 -0.06 20.29
CA LYS A 320 13.52 1.16 21.11
C LYS A 320 13.74 2.43 20.27
N SER A 321 14.65 2.37 19.30
CA SER A 321 14.94 3.52 18.43
C SER A 321 13.78 3.85 17.49
N LEU A 322 13.06 2.84 16.96
CA LEU A 322 11.87 3.05 16.14
C LEU A 322 10.75 3.71 16.95
N PHE A 323 10.52 3.27 18.19
CA PHE A 323 9.54 3.92 19.07
C PHE A 323 9.92 5.35 19.44
N LEU A 324 11.22 5.65 19.60
CA LEU A 324 11.67 7.03 19.84
C LEU A 324 11.41 7.93 18.64
N TRP A 325 11.73 7.46 17.42
CA TRP A 325 11.38 8.17 16.18
C TRP A 325 9.88 8.30 16.00
N GLY A 326 9.13 7.22 16.27
CA GLY A 326 7.67 7.25 16.24
C GLY A 326 7.08 8.27 17.19
N ALA A 327 7.57 8.35 18.44
CA ALA A 327 7.13 9.35 19.41
C ALA A 327 7.43 10.79 18.96
N ALA A 328 8.61 11.02 18.35
CA ALA A 328 8.95 12.33 17.80
C ALA A 328 8.01 12.72 16.65
N LEU A 329 7.67 11.77 15.76
CA LEU A 329 6.71 11.99 14.66
C LEU A 329 5.29 12.20 15.18
N VAL A 330 4.85 11.42 16.16
CA VAL A 330 3.57 11.63 16.83
C VAL A 330 3.46 13.03 17.38
N GLY A 331 4.48 13.50 18.13
CA GLY A 331 4.52 14.85 18.66
C GLY A 331 4.44 15.93 17.57
N LEU A 332 5.24 15.76 16.48
CA LEU A 332 5.23 16.67 15.34
C LEU A 332 3.86 16.71 14.65
N TYR A 333 3.31 15.54 14.30
CA TYR A 333 2.02 15.46 13.58
C TYR A 333 0.85 15.92 14.45
N SER A 334 0.83 15.56 15.75
CA SER A 334 -0.21 16.03 16.66
C SER A 334 -0.18 17.56 16.79
N LEU A 335 1.03 18.16 16.88
CA LEU A 335 1.16 19.61 16.89
C LEU A 335 0.64 20.26 15.60
N VAL A 336 1.05 19.72 14.44
CA VAL A 336 0.62 20.22 13.11
C VAL A 336 -0.89 20.05 12.94
N TYR A 337 -1.46 18.92 13.34
CA TYR A 337 -2.89 18.65 13.18
C TYR A 337 -3.76 19.48 14.13
N VAL A 338 -3.32 19.68 15.38
CA VAL A 338 -4.05 20.51 16.34
C VAL A 338 -3.95 21.99 15.98
N ALA A 339 -2.76 22.47 15.58
CA ALA A 339 -2.56 23.88 15.24
C ALA A 339 -3.09 24.27 13.85
N GLY A 340 -3.02 23.35 12.87
CA GLY A 340 -3.29 23.62 11.46
C GLY A 340 -4.42 22.79 10.84
N GLY A 341 -5.12 21.96 11.62
CA GLY A 341 -6.07 20.99 11.08
C GLY A 341 -7.23 21.64 10.32
N GLU A 342 -7.75 22.77 10.80
CA GLU A 342 -8.79 23.52 10.12
C GLU A 342 -8.27 24.14 8.81
N SER A 343 -7.09 24.74 8.83
CA SER A 343 -6.43 25.27 7.63
C SER A 343 -6.14 24.15 6.61
N PHE A 344 -5.82 22.96 7.09
CA PHE A 344 -5.63 21.79 6.22
C PHE A 344 -6.93 21.35 5.55
N LEU A 345 -8.08 21.38 6.26
CA LEU A 345 -9.39 21.11 5.64
C LEU A 345 -9.69 22.12 4.52
N HIS A 346 -9.43 23.41 4.75
CA HIS A 346 -9.61 24.47 3.73
C HIS A 346 -8.64 24.31 2.55
N LEU A 347 -7.46 23.70 2.75
CA LEU A 347 -6.54 23.39 1.65
C LEU A 347 -7.08 22.26 0.75
N LEU A 348 -7.84 21.32 1.33
CA LEU A 348 -8.36 20.16 0.60
C LEU A 348 -9.68 20.45 -0.13
N THR A 349 -10.47 21.42 0.34
CA THR A 349 -11.75 21.77 -0.29
C THR A 349 -12.09 23.23 -0.09
N ASN A 350 -12.73 23.84 -1.12
CA ASN A 350 -13.31 25.18 -1.06
C ASN A 350 -14.79 25.17 -0.57
N ASP A 351 -15.37 23.99 -0.35
CA ASP A 351 -16.76 23.86 0.10
C ASP A 351 -16.84 24.04 1.62
N ALA A 352 -17.32 25.23 2.02
CA ALA A 352 -17.50 25.59 3.43
C ALA A 352 -18.48 24.66 4.17
N SER A 353 -19.46 24.07 3.46
CA SER A 353 -20.43 23.16 4.07
C SER A 353 -19.77 21.84 4.50
N VAL A 354 -18.87 21.30 3.67
CA VAL A 354 -18.10 20.08 3.97
C VAL A 354 -17.12 20.32 5.11
N VAL A 355 -16.43 21.49 5.12
CA VAL A 355 -15.55 21.87 6.23
C VAL A 355 -16.33 21.98 7.54
N ALA A 356 -17.51 22.63 7.52
CA ALA A 356 -18.37 22.75 8.70
C ALA A 356 -18.82 21.37 9.21
N ALA A 357 -19.16 20.44 8.31
CA ALA A 357 -19.55 19.08 8.65
C ALA A 357 -18.37 18.25 9.22
N ALA A 358 -17.12 18.51 8.80
CA ALA A 358 -15.92 17.82 9.28
C ALA A 358 -15.43 18.33 10.65
N ARG A 359 -15.63 19.62 10.96
CA ARG A 359 -15.11 20.29 12.15
C ARG A 359 -15.42 19.57 13.48
N PRO A 360 -16.62 19.03 13.75
CA PRO A 360 -16.91 18.32 15.00
C PRO A 360 -16.09 17.05 15.20
N TYR A 361 -15.61 16.43 14.12
CA TYR A 361 -14.85 15.18 14.13
C TYR A 361 -13.33 15.38 14.02
N LEU A 362 -12.88 16.62 13.77
CA LEU A 362 -11.47 16.96 13.65
C LEU A 362 -10.62 16.52 14.86
N PRO A 363 -11.08 16.68 16.12
CA PRO A 363 -10.32 16.19 17.28
C PRO A 363 -10.05 14.68 17.25
N LEU A 364 -11.00 13.88 16.73
CA LEU A 364 -10.83 12.44 16.56
C LEU A 364 -9.79 12.12 15.48
N ALA A 365 -9.78 12.85 14.37
CA ALA A 365 -8.75 12.72 13.35
C ALA A 365 -7.37 13.14 13.88
N CYS A 366 -7.27 14.17 14.70
CA CYS A 366 -6.04 14.60 15.37
C CYS A 366 -5.47 13.57 16.36
N ALA A 367 -6.30 12.65 16.88
CA ALA A 367 -5.86 11.57 17.75
C ALA A 367 -5.18 10.40 17.01
N ILE A 368 -5.35 10.31 15.68
CA ILE A 368 -4.82 9.21 14.84
C ILE A 368 -3.33 8.96 15.06
N PRO A 369 -2.43 9.96 15.02
CA PRO A 369 -0.99 9.73 15.23
C PRO A 369 -0.69 9.02 16.54
N VAL A 370 -1.36 9.42 17.62
CA VAL A 370 -1.14 8.87 18.97
C VAL A 370 -1.52 7.40 19.04
N VAL A 371 -2.70 7.04 18.54
CA VAL A 371 -3.24 5.68 18.69
C VAL A 371 -2.68 4.70 17.67
N SER A 372 -2.25 5.16 16.48
CA SER A 372 -1.84 4.27 15.39
C SER A 372 -0.34 4.02 15.29
N ALA A 373 0.51 4.89 15.80
CA ALA A 373 1.97 4.82 15.63
C ALA A 373 2.57 3.47 16.07
N ALA A 374 2.12 2.93 17.19
CA ALA A 374 2.59 1.65 17.70
C ALA A 374 2.28 0.50 16.72
N ALA A 375 1.10 0.51 16.10
CA ALA A 375 0.69 -0.50 15.15
C ALA A 375 1.57 -0.51 13.89
N PHE A 376 1.94 0.66 13.34
CA PHE A 376 2.86 0.76 12.19
C PHE A 376 4.25 0.22 12.50
N ILE A 377 4.81 0.60 13.68
CA ILE A 377 6.14 0.15 14.08
C ILE A 377 6.16 -1.37 14.28
N PHE A 378 5.18 -1.90 15.00
CA PHE A 378 5.11 -3.34 15.24
C PHE A 378 4.85 -4.12 13.95
N ASP A 379 4.03 -3.62 13.02
CA ASP A 379 3.83 -4.28 11.73
C ASP A 379 5.16 -4.51 11.01
N GLY A 380 6.01 -3.50 10.92
CA GLY A 380 7.34 -3.64 10.32
C GLY A 380 8.18 -4.70 11.03
N LEU A 381 8.24 -4.66 12.37
CA LEU A 381 9.00 -5.63 13.17
C LEU A 381 8.45 -7.06 13.04
N PHE A 382 7.12 -7.22 12.99
CA PHE A 382 6.47 -8.53 12.83
C PHE A 382 6.68 -9.13 11.44
N ILE A 383 6.64 -8.29 10.38
CA ILE A 383 6.97 -8.72 9.02
C ILE A 383 8.44 -9.15 8.96
N GLY A 384 9.37 -8.33 9.48
CA GLY A 384 10.79 -8.66 9.54
C GLY A 384 11.06 -9.95 10.33
N ALA A 385 10.37 -10.14 11.44
CA ALA A 385 10.43 -11.36 12.24
C ALA A 385 9.69 -12.56 11.60
N THR A 386 8.99 -12.39 10.48
CA THR A 386 8.04 -13.35 9.89
C THR A 386 7.01 -13.89 10.88
N ALA A 387 6.64 -13.06 11.86
CA ALA A 387 5.62 -13.36 12.88
C ALA A 387 4.21 -13.03 12.35
N THR A 388 3.91 -13.48 11.13
CA THR A 388 2.71 -13.10 10.36
C THR A 388 1.42 -13.62 10.98
N ARG A 389 1.46 -14.79 11.63
CA ARG A 389 0.31 -15.33 12.36
C ARG A 389 -0.11 -14.42 13.52
N GLN A 390 0.85 -13.91 14.29
CA GLN A 390 0.60 -13.00 15.41
C GLN A 390 0.10 -11.63 14.89
N MET A 391 0.62 -11.19 13.75
CA MET A 391 0.15 -10.00 13.07
C MET A 391 -1.31 -10.16 12.59
N LEU A 392 -1.68 -11.33 12.04
CA LEU A 392 -3.07 -11.64 11.69
C LEU A 392 -3.98 -11.67 12.94
N GLN A 393 -3.53 -12.27 14.04
CA GLN A 393 -4.28 -12.31 15.30
C GLN A 393 -4.57 -10.91 15.84
N SER A 394 -3.57 -10.01 15.82
CA SER A 394 -3.77 -8.61 16.23
C SER A 394 -4.76 -7.88 15.33
N MET A 395 -4.69 -8.12 14.02
CA MET A 395 -5.61 -7.53 13.06
C MET A 395 -7.04 -8.05 13.24
N ALA A 396 -7.22 -9.36 13.44
CA ALA A 396 -8.53 -9.96 13.70
C ALA A 396 -9.16 -9.40 14.99
N ALA A 397 -8.38 -9.30 16.08
CA ALA A 397 -8.85 -8.69 17.32
C ALA A 397 -9.27 -7.23 17.13
N ALA A 398 -8.46 -6.45 16.39
CA ALA A 398 -8.76 -5.07 16.07
C ALA A 398 -10.04 -4.94 15.22
N THR A 399 -10.21 -5.79 14.20
CA THR A 399 -11.40 -5.84 13.35
C THR A 399 -12.66 -6.15 14.18
N LEU A 400 -12.59 -7.14 15.05
CA LEU A 400 -13.69 -7.46 15.97
C LEU A 400 -14.01 -6.27 16.88
N THR A 401 -13.00 -5.56 17.38
CA THR A 401 -13.18 -4.35 18.19
C THR A 401 -13.89 -3.24 17.41
N PHE A 402 -13.52 -3.01 16.12
CA PHE A 402 -14.21 -2.04 15.28
C PHE A 402 -15.71 -2.32 15.19
N PHE A 403 -16.07 -3.56 14.82
CA PHE A 403 -17.47 -3.93 14.68
C PHE A 403 -18.21 -3.94 16.03
N ALA A 404 -17.58 -4.42 17.11
CA ALA A 404 -18.19 -4.41 18.43
C ALA A 404 -18.49 -2.98 18.90
N VAL A 405 -17.53 -2.06 18.82
CA VAL A 405 -17.72 -0.67 19.24
C VAL A 405 -18.80 0.02 18.41
N PHE A 406 -18.78 -0.15 17.08
CA PHE A 406 -19.75 0.52 16.21
C PHE A 406 -21.16 -0.08 16.31
N LEU A 407 -21.30 -1.41 16.23
CA LEU A 407 -22.61 -2.06 16.19
C LEU A 407 -23.31 -2.07 17.56
N LEU A 408 -22.55 -2.04 18.66
CA LEU A 408 -23.12 -1.97 20.01
C LEU A 408 -23.38 -0.53 20.49
N SER A 409 -23.00 0.47 19.67
CA SER A 409 -23.20 1.89 19.97
C SER A 409 -24.43 2.46 19.28
N GLN A 410 -24.62 3.77 19.38
CA GLN A 410 -25.71 4.51 18.72
C GLN A 410 -25.56 4.65 17.20
N GLN A 411 -24.53 4.06 16.60
CA GLN A 411 -24.24 4.07 15.16
C GLN A 411 -24.19 5.47 14.53
N THR A 412 -23.71 6.45 15.29
CA THR A 412 -23.48 7.83 14.81
C THR A 412 -22.06 7.97 14.25
N ASN A 413 -21.79 9.05 13.53
CA ASN A 413 -20.46 9.29 12.97
C ASN A 413 -19.38 9.45 14.05
N VAL A 414 -19.70 9.97 15.23
CA VAL A 414 -18.77 10.01 16.39
C VAL A 414 -18.36 8.60 16.79
N TRP A 415 -19.31 7.67 16.86
CA TRP A 415 -19.02 6.28 17.20
C TRP A 415 -18.31 5.54 16.08
N LEU A 416 -18.53 5.89 14.82
CA LEU A 416 -17.79 5.36 13.69
C LEU A 416 -16.29 5.73 13.78
N TRP A 417 -15.98 6.99 14.06
CA TRP A 417 -14.61 7.46 14.31
C TRP A 417 -14.00 6.83 15.57
N THR A 418 -14.78 6.74 16.64
CA THR A 418 -14.34 6.07 17.88
C THR A 418 -14.00 4.60 17.63
N ALA A 419 -14.83 3.88 16.89
CA ALA A 419 -14.57 2.49 16.50
C ALA A 419 -13.29 2.37 15.67
N PHE A 420 -13.05 3.31 14.75
CA PHE A 420 -11.83 3.33 13.94
C PHE A 420 -10.57 3.61 14.79
N LEU A 421 -10.63 4.54 15.73
CA LEU A 421 -9.53 4.79 16.67
C LEU A 421 -9.27 3.59 17.59
N CYS A 422 -10.33 2.96 18.10
CA CYS A 422 -10.22 1.73 18.88
C CYS A 422 -9.59 0.58 18.06
N TYR A 423 -9.95 0.45 16.78
CA TYR A 423 -9.33 -0.50 15.86
C TYR A 423 -7.83 -0.25 15.74
N LEU A 424 -7.40 0.99 15.50
CA LEU A 424 -5.99 1.35 15.38
C LEU A 424 -5.22 1.09 16.68
N GLY A 425 -5.79 1.48 17.83
CA GLY A 425 -5.19 1.28 19.16
C GLY A 425 -5.11 -0.19 19.55
N MET A 426 -6.19 -0.96 19.34
CA MET A 426 -6.23 -2.40 19.67
C MET A 426 -5.19 -3.18 18.88
N ARG A 427 -4.99 -2.84 17.59
CA ARG A 427 -3.95 -3.45 16.75
C ARG A 427 -2.57 -3.29 17.38
N GLY A 428 -2.21 -2.06 17.79
CA GLY A 428 -0.93 -1.77 18.46
C GLY A 428 -0.81 -2.44 19.83
N LEU A 429 -1.88 -2.42 20.63
CA LEU A 429 -1.92 -3.02 21.96
C LEU A 429 -1.68 -4.54 21.92
N VAL A 430 -2.41 -5.26 21.07
CA VAL A 430 -2.26 -6.72 20.95
C VAL A 430 -0.86 -7.08 20.46
N GLN A 431 -0.30 -6.31 19.50
CA GLN A 431 1.07 -6.51 19.05
C GLN A 431 2.10 -6.25 20.16
N ALA A 432 1.89 -5.23 20.99
CA ALA A 432 2.73 -4.96 22.16
C ALA A 432 2.74 -6.12 23.18
N LEU A 433 1.59 -6.76 23.38
CA LEU A 433 1.49 -7.92 24.26
C LEU A 433 2.19 -9.15 23.67
N LEU A 434 2.13 -9.32 22.35
CA LEU A 434 2.67 -10.51 21.67
C LEU A 434 4.19 -10.44 21.43
N ILE A 435 4.79 -9.23 21.33
CA ILE A 435 6.21 -9.06 20.95
C ILE A 435 7.18 -9.78 21.90
N SER A 436 6.89 -9.82 23.20
CA SER A 436 7.74 -10.49 24.19
C SER A 436 7.78 -12.01 23.97
N GLY A 437 6.64 -12.63 23.66
CA GLY A 437 6.53 -14.05 23.33
C GLY A 437 7.24 -14.39 22.01
N ILE A 438 7.07 -13.52 20.99
CA ILE A 438 7.75 -13.67 19.69
C ILE A 438 9.26 -13.62 19.87
N ARG A 439 9.77 -12.66 20.63
CA ARG A 439 11.20 -12.50 20.89
C ARG A 439 11.77 -13.74 21.60
N LYS A 440 11.10 -14.23 22.65
CA LYS A 440 11.51 -15.47 23.34
C LYS A 440 11.55 -16.68 22.39
N LYS A 441 10.55 -16.81 21.51
CA LYS A 441 10.49 -17.90 20.54
C LYS A 441 11.60 -17.85 19.51
N ILE A 442 11.93 -16.64 19.01
CA ILE A 442 12.91 -16.46 17.94
C ILE A 442 14.34 -16.59 18.48
N PHE A 443 14.66 -15.95 19.59
CA PHE A 443 16.01 -15.88 20.13
C PHE A 443 16.28 -16.89 21.25
N GLY A 444 15.27 -17.38 21.96
CA GLY A 444 15.42 -18.34 23.05
C GLY A 444 15.69 -19.79 22.61
N LEU A 445 15.42 -20.14 21.35
CA LEU A 445 15.72 -21.46 20.78
C LEU A 445 17.15 -21.58 20.18
N GLN A 446 17.87 -20.49 20.07
CA GLN A 446 19.26 -20.49 19.56
C GLN A 446 20.30 -20.72 20.68
N GLY A 447 19.87 -20.94 21.91
CA GLY A 447 20.73 -21.23 23.06
C GLY A 447 20.67 -22.68 23.55
N LYS A 448 20.26 -23.65 22.71
CA LYS A 448 20.36 -25.08 22.99
C LYS A 448 21.04 -25.81 21.86
#